data_586a51e747df424dd352bf6a4fcfcf56
#
_entry.id   586a51e747df424dd352bf6a4fcfcf56
#
_cell.length_a   1.000
_cell.length_b   1.000
_cell.length_c   1.000
_cell.angle_alpha   90.00
_cell.angle_beta   90.00
_cell.angle_gamma   90.00
#
_symmetry.space_group_name_H-M   'P 1'
#
loop_
_entity.id
_entity.type
_entity.pdbx_description
1 polymer ?
#
loop_
_entity_poly.entity_id
_entity_poly.type
_entity_poly.pdbx_seq_one_letter_code
_entity_poly.pdbx_strand_id
1 'polypeptide(L)'
;MPNDAEMEKIVKLAQQDVGALREKINGLDDQSLDLMFRKARSHNAWQDKPVTDETLHQLYELMKWGPTSNNSCPARIIFAKSDEAKERLVSCVMPNNENKVRTAPAVAIIGTDMNF
;
A
#
# COMPACT_ATOMS: atom_id res chain seq x y z
N MET A 1 -33.53 12.53 -12.53
CA MET A 1 -33.14 11.68 -11.38
C MET A 1 -34.04 10.46 -11.40
N PRO A 2 -33.55 9.27 -11.10
CA PRO A 2 -34.37 8.07 -11.03
C PRO A 2 -35.42 8.23 -9.94
N ASN A 3 -36.61 7.69 -10.19
CA ASN A 3 -37.67 7.65 -9.17
C ASN A 3 -37.41 6.57 -8.12
N ASP A 4 -38.18 6.54 -7.04
CA ASP A 4 -37.94 5.62 -5.91
C ASP A 4 -37.94 4.15 -6.33
N ALA A 5 -38.81 3.73 -7.24
CA ALA A 5 -38.87 2.35 -7.74
C ALA A 5 -37.64 1.98 -8.59
N GLU A 6 -37.09 2.93 -9.37
CA GLU A 6 -35.87 2.75 -10.14
C GLU A 6 -34.64 2.67 -9.21
N MET A 7 -34.61 3.50 -8.16
CA MET A 7 -33.56 3.43 -7.15
C MET A 7 -33.55 2.10 -6.40
N GLU A 8 -34.72 1.61 -5.99
CA GLU A 8 -34.85 0.30 -5.33
C GLU A 8 -34.33 -0.85 -6.23
N LYS A 9 -34.66 -0.80 -7.51
CA LYS A 9 -34.14 -1.78 -8.48
C LYS A 9 -32.62 -1.71 -8.63
N ILE A 10 -32.05 -0.51 -8.70
CA ILE A 10 -30.59 -0.32 -8.79
C ILE A 10 -29.90 -0.88 -7.55
N VAL A 11 -30.41 -0.58 -6.35
CA VAL A 11 -29.85 -1.08 -5.09
C VAL A 11 -29.91 -2.61 -5.04
N LYS A 12 -31.03 -3.22 -5.46
CA LYS A 12 -31.17 -4.68 -5.47
C LYS A 12 -30.19 -5.36 -6.43
N LEU A 13 -30.00 -4.79 -7.61
CA LEU A 13 -28.98 -5.30 -8.57
C LEU A 13 -27.56 -5.20 -8.00
N ALA A 14 -27.22 -4.04 -7.41
CA ALA A 14 -25.92 -3.86 -6.78
C ALA A 14 -25.67 -4.85 -5.63
N GLN A 15 -26.69 -5.14 -4.82
CA GLN A 15 -26.60 -6.15 -3.75
C GLN A 15 -26.37 -7.56 -4.30
N GLN A 16 -27.03 -7.91 -5.41
CA GLN A 16 -26.82 -9.21 -6.08
C GLN A 16 -25.40 -9.33 -6.65
N ASP A 17 -24.89 -8.28 -7.28
CA ASP A 17 -23.52 -8.25 -7.83
C ASP A 17 -22.47 -8.40 -6.74
N VAL A 18 -22.65 -7.70 -5.60
CA VAL A 18 -21.76 -7.83 -4.43
C VAL A 18 -21.83 -9.25 -3.86
N GLY A 19 -23.01 -9.84 -3.77
CA GLY A 19 -23.19 -11.23 -3.31
C GLY A 19 -22.42 -12.21 -4.21
N ALA A 20 -22.64 -12.13 -5.52
CA ALA A 20 -21.96 -12.97 -6.49
C ALA A 20 -20.43 -12.81 -6.51
N LEU A 21 -19.93 -11.58 -6.24
CA LEU A 21 -18.50 -11.33 -6.12
C LEU A 21 -17.94 -11.99 -4.85
N ARG A 22 -18.64 -11.86 -3.71
CA ARG A 22 -18.20 -12.45 -2.44
C ARG A 22 -18.11 -13.97 -2.45
N GLU A 23 -18.96 -14.65 -3.21
CA GLU A 23 -18.89 -16.09 -3.38
C GLU A 23 -17.62 -16.55 -4.13
N LYS A 24 -17.00 -15.65 -4.91
CA LYS A 24 -15.78 -15.91 -5.68
C LYS A 24 -14.50 -15.55 -4.96
N ILE A 25 -14.59 -14.75 -3.89
CA ILE A 25 -13.43 -14.28 -3.12
C ILE A 25 -13.23 -15.21 -1.93
N ASN A 26 -12.08 -15.87 -1.91
CA ASN A 26 -11.65 -16.63 -0.73
C ASN A 26 -11.21 -15.66 0.38
N GLY A 27 -11.54 -16.00 1.62
CA GLY A 27 -11.01 -15.29 2.78
C GLY A 27 -9.49 -15.47 2.90
N LEU A 28 -8.84 -14.57 3.65
CA LEU A 28 -7.44 -14.75 4.02
C LEU A 28 -7.33 -15.97 4.96
N ASP A 29 -6.35 -16.83 4.70
CA ASP A 29 -6.02 -17.93 5.61
C ASP A 29 -5.30 -17.42 6.88
N ASP A 30 -5.18 -18.29 7.87
CA ASP A 30 -4.52 -17.94 9.14
C ASP A 30 -3.06 -17.54 8.97
N GLN A 31 -2.35 -18.13 8.01
CA GLN A 31 -0.96 -17.77 7.73
C GLN A 31 -0.85 -16.35 7.19
N SER A 32 -1.73 -15.96 6.28
CA SER A 32 -1.80 -14.60 5.76
C SER A 32 -2.17 -13.58 6.84
N LEU A 33 -3.14 -13.93 7.71
CA LEU A 33 -3.54 -13.09 8.85
C LEU A 33 -2.40 -12.93 9.88
N ASP A 34 -1.64 -13.99 10.12
CA ASP A 34 -0.45 -13.93 10.98
C ASP A 34 0.62 -13.02 10.40
N LEU A 35 0.91 -13.17 9.10
CA LEU A 35 1.93 -12.37 8.42
C LEU A 35 1.58 -10.89 8.40
N MET A 36 0.33 -10.56 8.09
CA MET A 36 -0.09 -9.16 7.88
C MET A 36 -0.42 -8.44 9.18
N PHE A 37 -0.90 -9.14 10.21
CA PHE A 37 -1.46 -8.53 11.42
C PHE A 37 -0.90 -9.10 12.71
N ARG A 38 -1.17 -10.39 13.03
CA ARG A 38 -0.95 -10.92 14.38
C ARG A 38 0.53 -11.03 14.74
N LYS A 39 1.39 -11.37 13.79
CA LYS A 39 2.85 -11.54 13.95
C LYS A 39 3.67 -10.46 13.26
N ALA A 40 3.01 -9.49 12.58
CA ALA A 40 3.69 -8.35 12.01
C ALA A 40 4.42 -7.54 13.09
N ARG A 41 5.67 -7.13 12.82
CA ARG A 41 6.50 -6.34 13.73
C ARG A 41 7.33 -5.34 12.95
N SER A 42 7.59 -4.19 13.56
CA SER A 42 8.60 -3.25 13.07
C SER A 42 9.99 -3.77 13.42
N HIS A 43 10.81 -3.97 12.41
CA HIS A 43 12.19 -4.44 12.57
C HIS A 43 13.18 -3.27 12.58
N ASN A 44 14.32 -3.46 13.23
CA ASN A 44 15.38 -2.45 13.35
C ASN A 44 16.65 -2.84 12.59
N ALA A 45 16.63 -3.97 11.91
CA ALA A 45 17.73 -4.48 11.08
C ALA A 45 17.18 -5.11 9.80
N TRP A 46 18.01 -5.17 8.78
CA TRP A 46 17.67 -5.68 7.46
C TRP A 46 18.50 -6.91 7.15
N GLN A 47 17.93 -7.80 6.35
CA GLN A 47 18.72 -8.88 5.75
C GLN A 47 19.61 -8.29 4.64
N ASP A 48 20.74 -8.90 4.41
CA ASP A 48 21.59 -8.59 3.25
C ASP A 48 20.96 -9.19 1.98
N LYS A 49 19.86 -8.57 1.56
CA LYS A 49 19.08 -8.97 0.39
C LYS A 49 18.69 -7.73 -0.41
N PRO A 50 19.12 -7.61 -1.66
CA PRO A 50 18.79 -6.47 -2.48
C PRO A 50 17.27 -6.43 -2.78
N VAL A 51 16.72 -5.22 -2.85
CA VAL A 51 15.39 -4.95 -3.38
C VAL A 51 15.55 -4.47 -4.81
N THR A 52 15.07 -5.27 -5.77
CA THR A 52 15.17 -4.94 -7.19
C THR A 52 14.11 -3.91 -7.60
N ASP A 53 14.33 -3.23 -8.72
CA ASP A 53 13.33 -2.29 -9.27
C ASP A 53 12.04 -3.01 -9.65
N GLU A 54 12.17 -4.24 -10.13
CA GLU A 54 11.01 -5.09 -10.43
C GLU A 54 10.17 -5.37 -9.18
N THR A 55 10.81 -5.67 -8.03
CA THR A 55 10.11 -5.85 -6.75
C THR A 55 9.36 -4.57 -6.35
N LEU A 56 9.96 -3.40 -6.54
CA LEU A 56 9.33 -2.12 -6.24
C LEU A 56 8.15 -1.83 -7.18
N HIS A 57 8.28 -2.16 -8.45
CA HIS A 57 7.17 -2.09 -9.40
C HIS A 57 6.02 -3.03 -9.03
N GLN A 58 6.30 -4.28 -8.69
CA GLN A 58 5.29 -5.24 -8.24
C GLN A 58 4.58 -4.77 -6.96
N LEU A 59 5.32 -4.17 -6.02
CA LEU A 59 4.75 -3.57 -4.83
C LEU A 59 3.75 -2.45 -5.18
N TYR A 60 4.14 -1.55 -6.08
CA TYR A 60 3.27 -0.48 -6.54
C TYR A 60 2.03 -1.02 -7.27
N GLU A 61 2.21 -2.00 -8.16
CA GLU A 61 1.11 -2.63 -8.90
C GLU A 61 0.07 -3.28 -7.95
N LEU A 62 0.51 -3.83 -6.82
CA LEU A 62 -0.39 -4.35 -5.81
C LEU A 62 -1.06 -3.22 -4.99
N MET A 63 -0.27 -2.24 -4.56
CA MET A 63 -0.72 -1.17 -3.66
C MET A 63 -1.73 -0.23 -4.34
N LYS A 64 -1.61 0.02 -5.64
CA LYS A 64 -2.50 0.92 -6.39
C LYS A 64 -3.98 0.51 -6.39
N TRP A 65 -4.27 -0.76 -6.06
CA TRP A 65 -5.64 -1.26 -5.93
C TRP A 65 -6.33 -0.88 -4.61
N GLY A 66 -5.57 -0.31 -3.67
CA GLY A 66 -6.15 0.22 -2.44
C GLY A 66 -7.14 1.35 -2.72
N PRO A 67 -8.31 1.38 -2.06
CA PRO A 67 -9.31 2.43 -2.28
C PRO A 67 -8.78 3.79 -1.81
N THR A 68 -9.11 4.84 -2.56
CA THR A 68 -8.82 6.23 -2.20
C THR A 68 -10.10 7.06 -2.21
N SER A 69 -10.13 8.18 -1.47
CA SER A 69 -11.26 9.08 -1.45
C SER A 69 -11.57 9.58 -2.87
N ASN A 70 -12.81 9.45 -3.31
CA ASN A 70 -13.27 9.79 -4.65
C ASN A 70 -12.41 9.20 -5.80
N ASN A 71 -11.70 8.10 -5.53
CA ASN A 71 -10.74 7.50 -6.48
C ASN A 71 -9.68 8.49 -7.02
N SER A 72 -9.27 9.44 -6.18
CA SER A 72 -8.35 10.53 -6.56
C SER A 72 -6.90 10.10 -6.71
N CYS A 73 -6.52 8.93 -6.13
CA CYS A 73 -5.18 8.36 -6.22
C CYS A 73 -4.04 9.36 -5.92
N PRO A 74 -4.06 10.08 -4.78
CA PRO A 74 -3.14 11.19 -4.53
C PRO A 74 -1.72 10.75 -4.14
N ALA A 75 -1.49 9.47 -3.86
CA ALA A 75 -0.19 9.00 -3.40
C ALA A 75 0.90 9.16 -4.48
N ARG A 76 2.04 9.71 -4.08
CA ARG A 76 3.27 9.78 -4.88
C ARG A 76 4.38 9.11 -4.10
N ILE A 77 5.09 8.18 -4.74
CA ILE A 77 6.12 7.38 -4.07
C ILE A 77 7.43 7.53 -4.81
N ILE A 78 8.47 7.83 -4.04
CA ILE A 78 9.85 7.89 -4.52
C ILE A 78 10.66 6.85 -3.74
N PHE A 79 11.40 6.01 -4.44
CA PHE A 79 12.28 5.04 -3.81
C PHE A 79 13.73 5.51 -3.87
N ALA A 80 14.36 5.67 -2.71
CA ALA A 80 15.77 5.95 -2.55
C ALA A 80 16.52 4.63 -2.32
N LYS A 81 17.44 4.27 -3.23
CA LYS A 81 18.22 3.02 -3.19
C LYS A 81 19.72 3.28 -3.07
N SER A 82 20.24 4.32 -3.72
CA SER A 82 21.67 4.63 -3.62
C SER A 82 22.04 5.13 -2.23
N ASP A 83 23.26 4.87 -1.81
CA ASP A 83 23.77 5.33 -0.52
C ASP A 83 23.74 6.85 -0.41
N GLU A 84 24.04 7.56 -1.51
CA GLU A 84 23.94 9.03 -1.58
C GLU A 84 22.50 9.51 -1.35
N ALA A 85 21.50 8.89 -1.98
CA ALA A 85 20.11 9.25 -1.79
C ALA A 85 19.64 8.97 -0.35
N LYS A 86 20.03 7.84 0.23
CA LYS A 86 19.74 7.49 1.61
C LYS A 86 20.40 8.45 2.60
N GLU A 87 21.67 8.82 2.39
CA GLU A 87 22.36 9.78 3.27
C GLU A 87 21.70 11.15 3.26
N ARG A 88 21.16 11.61 2.14
CA ARG A 88 20.37 12.85 2.09
C ARG A 88 19.10 12.75 2.94
N LEU A 89 18.49 11.58 3.07
CA LEU A 89 17.30 11.36 3.90
C LEU A 89 17.64 11.30 5.40
N VAL A 90 18.84 10.91 5.76
CA VAL A 90 19.26 10.81 7.17
C VAL A 90 19.05 12.09 7.92
N SER A 91 19.33 13.25 7.30
CA SER A 91 19.09 14.56 7.93
C SER A 91 17.61 14.90 8.17
N CYS A 92 16.69 14.14 7.58
CA CYS A 92 15.25 14.37 7.67
C CYS A 92 14.55 13.43 8.67
N VAL A 93 15.27 12.52 9.31
CA VAL A 93 14.71 11.54 10.23
C VAL A 93 15.23 11.74 11.65
N MET A 94 14.52 11.16 12.62
CA MET A 94 14.97 11.18 14.02
C MET A 94 16.26 10.38 14.18
N PRO A 95 17.18 10.75 15.10
CA PRO A 95 18.48 10.10 15.27
C PRO A 95 18.43 8.58 15.43
N ASN A 96 17.43 8.05 16.12
CA ASN A 96 17.24 6.62 16.31
C ASN A 96 16.81 5.86 15.03
N ASN A 97 16.46 6.56 13.96
CA ASN A 97 16.10 5.99 12.66
C ASN A 97 17.21 6.13 11.61
N GLU A 98 18.25 6.94 11.86
CA GLU A 98 19.31 7.17 10.88
C GLU A 98 19.98 5.87 10.38
N ASN A 99 20.35 5.00 11.31
CA ASN A 99 20.98 3.73 10.94
C ASN A 99 20.05 2.83 10.15
N LYS A 100 18.75 2.85 10.42
CA LYS A 100 17.74 2.10 9.66
C LYS A 100 17.67 2.59 8.21
N VAL A 101 17.72 3.93 8.01
CA VAL A 101 17.71 4.53 6.68
C VAL A 101 18.98 4.17 5.91
N ARG A 102 20.17 4.30 6.55
CA ARG A 102 21.45 3.99 5.90
C ARG A 102 21.54 2.54 5.46
N THR A 103 21.10 1.62 6.31
CA THR A 103 21.28 0.18 6.08
C THR A 103 20.13 -0.47 5.31
N ALA A 104 19.00 0.22 5.10
CA ALA A 104 17.89 -0.31 4.34
C ALA A 104 18.27 -0.52 2.86
N PRO A 105 17.87 -1.63 2.23
CA PRO A 105 18.11 -1.87 0.81
C PRO A 105 17.35 -0.89 -0.10
N ALA A 106 16.24 -0.33 0.39
CA ALA A 106 15.49 0.74 -0.23
C ALA A 106 14.69 1.50 0.82
N VAL A 107 14.47 2.79 0.61
CA VAL A 107 13.63 3.65 1.46
C VAL A 107 12.55 4.28 0.58
N ALA A 108 11.29 4.16 1.00
CA ALA A 108 10.17 4.79 0.32
C ALA A 108 9.85 6.16 0.97
N ILE A 109 9.77 7.20 0.16
CA ILE A 109 9.23 8.50 0.53
C ILE A 109 7.80 8.55 -0.02
N ILE A 110 6.84 8.72 0.87
CA ILE A 110 5.42 8.76 0.48
C ILE A 110 4.94 10.20 0.64
N GLY A 111 4.53 10.79 -0.46
CA GLY A 111 3.95 12.12 -0.52
C GLY A 111 2.48 12.08 -0.93
N THR A 112 1.78 13.16 -0.65
CA THR A 112 0.41 13.39 -1.10
C THR A 112 0.41 14.51 -2.13
N ASP A 113 -0.10 14.25 -3.32
CA ASP A 113 -0.38 15.29 -4.31
C ASP A 113 -1.56 16.13 -3.81
N MET A 114 -1.34 17.42 -3.64
CA MET A 114 -2.38 18.33 -3.13
C MET A 114 -3.26 18.94 -4.25
N ASN A 115 -2.94 18.62 -5.50
CA ASN A 115 -3.66 19.11 -6.69
C ASN A 115 -4.43 17.98 -7.40
N PHE A 116 -4.90 17.00 -6.65
CA PHE A 116 -5.70 15.88 -7.18
C PHE A 116 -7.16 16.26 -7.39
#